data_f5f424f3497f83d4a70e0ee65d89ffae
#
_entry.id   f5f424f3497f83d4a70e0ee65d89ffae
#
_cell.length_a   1.000
_cell.length_b   1.000
_cell.length_c   1.000
_cell.angle_alpha   90.00
_cell.angle_beta   90.00
_cell.angle_gamma   90.00
#
_symmetry.space_group_name_H-M   'P 1'
#
loop_
_entity.id
_entity.type
_entity.pdbx_description
1 polymer ?
#
loop_
_entity_poly.entity_id
_entity_poly.type
_entity_poly.pdbx_seq_one_letter_code
_entity_poly.pdbx_strand_id
1 'polypeptide(L)'
;MIKEKKSLKNSTSSRRKFFKTAAKAGAVAAATVAMPNIATAGSHATVLKMQAAWPSGANIFFEMAQDYCNMVSDMSGGSLKIDLQPVNAIVKTSEIGAAVSDGIVDMGHWVTAYWYGKNAAASLFGTGPSYGMSSQEVMGWMEY
;
A
#
# COMPACT_ATOMS: atom_id res chain seq x y z
N MET A 1 39.69 -17.13 75.82
CA MET A 1 38.54 -16.65 75.06
C MET A 1 38.87 -16.57 73.58
N ILE A 2 38.50 -17.59 72.84
CA ILE A 2 38.80 -17.76 71.41
C ILE A 2 37.57 -17.29 70.65
N LYS A 3 37.68 -16.28 69.77
CA LYS A 3 36.63 -15.89 68.84
C LYS A 3 37.02 -16.28 67.43
N GLU A 4 36.17 -17.11 66.87
CA GLU A 4 36.17 -17.67 65.55
C GLU A 4 36.31 -16.65 64.41
N LYS A 5 37.24 -16.95 63.48
CA LYS A 5 37.30 -16.32 62.16
C LYS A 5 36.29 -17.01 61.24
N LYS A 6 35.17 -16.41 61.02
CA LYS A 6 34.17 -16.89 60.05
C LYS A 6 34.63 -16.57 58.64
N SER A 7 34.73 -17.58 57.81
CA SER A 7 35.25 -17.65 56.45
C SER A 7 34.41 -16.84 55.46
N LEU A 8 35.04 -15.82 54.85
CA LEU A 8 34.52 -15.02 53.70
C LEU A 8 34.84 -15.68 52.33
N LYS A 9 34.48 -16.94 52.14
CA LYS A 9 34.91 -17.70 50.96
C LYS A 9 33.78 -18.24 50.08
N ASN A 10 32.65 -17.52 49.91
CA ASN A 10 31.59 -18.07 49.02
C ASN A 10 30.87 -17.05 48.11
N SER A 11 31.41 -15.85 47.92
CA SER A 11 30.71 -14.82 47.11
C SER A 11 31.11 -14.80 45.63
N THR A 12 32.31 -15.26 45.28
CA THR A 12 32.82 -15.19 43.89
C THR A 12 32.35 -16.33 42.95
N SER A 13 31.98 -17.48 43.52
CA SER A 13 31.50 -18.65 42.75
C SER A 13 30.08 -18.43 42.19
N SER A 14 29.22 -17.72 42.93
CA SER A 14 27.82 -17.48 42.54
C SER A 14 27.70 -16.53 41.35
N ARG A 15 28.51 -15.47 41.33
CA ARG A 15 28.51 -14.48 40.23
C ARG A 15 28.96 -15.07 38.91
N ARG A 16 30.01 -15.92 38.91
CA ARG A 16 30.48 -16.60 37.70
C ARG A 16 29.46 -17.61 37.15
N LYS A 17 28.70 -18.27 37.98
CA LYS A 17 27.61 -19.16 37.55
C LYS A 17 26.47 -18.38 36.94
N PHE A 18 26.09 -17.25 37.55
CA PHE A 18 25.04 -16.36 37.00
C PHE A 18 25.38 -15.84 35.60
N PHE A 19 26.59 -15.35 35.38
CA PHE A 19 27.01 -14.86 34.06
C PHE A 19 27.08 -15.97 33.00
N LYS A 20 27.51 -17.19 33.37
CA LYS A 20 27.47 -18.31 32.43
C LYS A 20 26.06 -18.76 32.07
N THR A 21 25.11 -18.66 32.98
CA THR A 21 23.71 -19.00 32.73
C THR A 21 23.03 -17.92 31.94
N ALA A 22 23.31 -16.65 32.24
CA ALA A 22 22.78 -15.50 31.46
C ALA A 22 23.33 -15.48 30.03
N ALA A 23 24.59 -15.82 29.80
CA ALA A 23 25.16 -15.89 28.45
C ALA A 23 24.53 -17.02 27.61
N LYS A 24 24.18 -18.16 28.24
CA LYS A 24 23.46 -19.25 27.54
C LYS A 24 22.00 -18.90 27.25
N ALA A 25 21.33 -18.22 28.16
CA ALA A 25 19.95 -17.73 27.93
C ALA A 25 19.89 -16.60 26.90
N GLY A 26 20.88 -15.71 26.90
CA GLY A 26 21.00 -14.62 25.90
C GLY A 26 21.24 -15.11 24.47
N ALA A 27 22.03 -16.20 24.31
CA ALA A 27 22.29 -16.77 22.99
C ALA A 27 21.04 -17.43 22.36
N VAL A 28 20.16 -18.01 23.17
CA VAL A 28 18.89 -18.57 22.67
C VAL A 28 17.88 -17.48 22.38
N ALA A 29 17.84 -16.40 23.16
CA ALA A 29 16.94 -15.26 22.91
C ALA A 29 17.36 -14.44 21.66
N ALA A 30 18.68 -14.30 21.40
CA ALA A 30 19.18 -13.61 20.21
C ALA A 30 18.87 -14.36 18.90
N ALA A 31 18.81 -15.71 18.94
CA ALA A 31 18.46 -16.49 17.76
C ALA A 31 16.98 -16.40 17.38
N THR A 32 16.09 -16.07 18.32
CA THR A 32 14.64 -15.89 18.05
C THR A 32 14.28 -14.49 17.59
N VAL A 33 15.14 -13.47 17.82
CA VAL A 33 14.90 -12.08 17.40
C VAL A 33 15.45 -11.80 15.99
N ALA A 34 16.33 -12.66 15.47
CA ALA A 34 17.01 -12.44 14.19
C ALA A 34 16.30 -13.02 12.97
N MET A 35 15.13 -13.62 13.13
CA MET A 35 14.26 -13.86 11.97
C MET A 35 13.43 -12.62 11.73
N PRO A 36 13.64 -11.88 10.62
CA PRO A 36 12.63 -10.93 10.18
C PRO A 36 11.35 -11.77 10.05
N ASN A 37 10.34 -11.42 10.82
CA ASN A 37 8.99 -11.91 10.60
C ASN A 37 8.60 -11.34 9.22
N ILE A 38 8.95 -12.09 8.17
CA ILE A 38 8.31 -11.88 6.88
C ILE A 38 6.86 -12.26 7.19
N ALA A 39 6.05 -11.23 7.45
CA ALA A 39 4.62 -11.41 7.41
C ALA A 39 4.34 -11.96 6.02
N THR A 40 4.23 -13.27 5.90
CA THR A 40 3.59 -13.89 4.78
C THR A 40 2.19 -13.33 4.82
N ALA A 41 1.95 -12.31 3.96
CA ALA A 41 0.64 -11.78 3.73
C ALA A 41 -0.28 -12.98 3.60
N GLY A 42 -1.26 -13.06 4.50
CA GLY A 42 -2.17 -14.19 4.55
C GLY A 42 -2.69 -14.47 3.15
N SER A 43 -2.94 -15.71 2.80
CA SER A 43 -3.22 -16.25 1.45
C SER A 43 -4.46 -15.66 0.76
N HIS A 44 -4.99 -14.54 1.22
CA HIS A 44 -6.14 -13.84 0.66
C HIS A 44 -5.72 -12.44 0.19
N ALA A 45 -5.32 -12.35 -1.09
CA ALA A 45 -5.19 -11.06 -1.74
C ALA A 45 -6.56 -10.37 -1.80
N THR A 46 -6.62 -9.11 -1.38
CA THR A 46 -7.79 -8.27 -1.63
C THR A 46 -7.79 -7.88 -3.10
N VAL A 47 -8.88 -8.17 -3.80
CA VAL A 47 -9.03 -7.82 -5.22
C VAL A 47 -10.06 -6.70 -5.34
N LEU A 48 -9.64 -5.55 -5.87
CA LEU A 48 -10.50 -4.42 -6.19
C LEU A 48 -10.84 -4.43 -7.68
N LYS A 49 -12.10 -4.19 -8.02
CA LYS A 49 -12.55 -4.06 -9.40
C LYS A 49 -12.45 -2.61 -9.86
N MET A 50 -11.71 -2.37 -10.93
CA MET A 50 -11.59 -1.05 -11.55
C MET A 50 -12.06 -1.11 -13.00
N GLN A 51 -12.92 -0.18 -13.40
CA GLN A 51 -13.29 -0.02 -14.81
C GLN A 51 -12.66 1.24 -15.39
N ALA A 52 -12.02 1.07 -16.56
CA ALA A 52 -11.50 2.17 -17.35
C ALA A 52 -12.53 2.67 -18.38
N ALA A 53 -12.43 3.95 -18.75
CA ALA A 53 -13.19 4.54 -19.84
C ALA A 53 -12.57 4.28 -21.23
N TRP A 54 -11.48 3.52 -21.30
CA TRP A 54 -10.65 3.30 -22.47
C TRP A 54 -10.68 1.84 -22.91
N PRO A 55 -10.56 1.58 -24.22
CA PRO A 55 -10.47 0.20 -24.73
C PRO A 55 -9.14 -0.45 -24.32
N SER A 56 -9.16 -1.76 -24.10
CA SER A 56 -7.95 -2.56 -23.98
C SER A 56 -7.22 -2.62 -25.34
N GLY A 57 -5.90 -2.71 -25.30
CA GLY A 57 -5.04 -2.70 -26.49
C GLY A 57 -4.17 -1.45 -26.54
N ALA A 58 -3.70 -1.05 -27.71
CA ALA A 58 -2.78 0.06 -27.90
C ALA A 58 -3.40 1.44 -27.59
N ASN A 59 -3.79 1.62 -26.33
CA ASN A 59 -4.35 2.88 -25.80
C ASN A 59 -3.54 3.32 -24.58
N ILE A 60 -2.86 4.46 -24.71
CA ILE A 60 -1.96 4.98 -23.68
C ILE A 60 -2.63 5.13 -22.31
N PHE A 61 -3.90 5.55 -22.25
CA PHE A 61 -4.59 5.71 -20.97
C PHE A 61 -4.92 4.39 -20.31
N PHE A 62 -5.21 3.34 -21.10
CA PHE A 62 -5.42 2.00 -20.56
C PHE A 62 -4.10 1.40 -20.09
N GLU A 63 -3.02 1.58 -20.85
CA GLU A 63 -1.67 1.13 -20.48
C GLU A 63 -1.20 1.79 -19.18
N MET A 64 -1.37 3.10 -19.03
CA MET A 64 -1.05 3.82 -17.79
C MET A 64 -1.86 3.29 -16.60
N ALA A 65 -3.14 2.96 -16.78
CA ALA A 65 -3.96 2.36 -15.73
C ALA A 65 -3.46 0.94 -15.38
N GLN A 66 -3.02 0.16 -16.37
CA GLN A 66 -2.45 -1.16 -16.16
C GLN A 66 -1.13 -1.09 -15.39
N ASP A 67 -0.27 -0.14 -15.74
CA ASP A 67 1.01 0.09 -15.03
C ASP A 67 0.76 0.48 -13.57
N TYR A 68 -0.24 1.34 -13.33
CA TYR A 68 -0.68 1.66 -11.96
C TYR A 68 -1.12 0.40 -11.19
N CYS A 69 -1.93 -0.47 -11.79
CA CYS A 69 -2.38 -1.71 -11.17
C CYS A 69 -1.21 -2.64 -10.82
N ASN A 70 -0.24 -2.76 -11.72
CA ASN A 70 0.98 -3.55 -11.52
C ASN A 70 1.81 -2.98 -10.37
N MET A 71 2.03 -1.66 -10.37
CA MET A 71 2.77 -0.97 -9.31
C MET A 71 2.13 -1.16 -7.92
N VAL A 72 0.81 -1.07 -7.81
CA VAL A 72 0.09 -1.33 -6.55
C VAL A 72 0.28 -2.76 -6.09
N SER A 73 0.21 -3.74 -7.02
CA SER A 73 0.45 -5.14 -6.70
C SER A 73 1.88 -5.37 -6.20
N ASP A 74 2.88 -4.79 -6.86
CA ASP A 74 4.28 -4.92 -6.49
C ASP A 74 4.58 -4.27 -5.14
N MET A 75 4.10 -3.05 -4.91
CA MET A 75 4.27 -2.31 -3.65
C MET A 75 3.60 -3.01 -2.47
N SER A 76 2.47 -3.69 -2.70
CA SER A 76 1.75 -4.42 -1.67
C SER A 76 2.27 -5.85 -1.44
N GLY A 77 3.30 -6.28 -2.19
CA GLY A 77 3.77 -7.66 -2.18
C GLY A 77 2.69 -8.66 -2.62
N GLY A 78 1.76 -8.24 -3.49
CA GLY A 78 0.67 -9.04 -4.01
C GLY A 78 -0.54 -9.18 -3.08
N SER A 79 -0.54 -8.51 -1.92
CA SER A 79 -1.68 -8.55 -0.99
C SER A 79 -2.88 -7.72 -1.47
N LEU A 80 -2.64 -6.74 -2.32
CA LEU A 80 -3.66 -5.94 -2.98
C LEU A 80 -3.51 -6.09 -4.51
N LYS A 81 -4.60 -6.43 -5.18
CA LYS A 81 -4.66 -6.54 -6.63
C LYS A 81 -5.82 -5.71 -7.17
N ILE A 82 -5.63 -5.12 -8.33
CA ILE A 82 -6.67 -4.39 -9.03
C ILE A 82 -6.99 -5.15 -10.32
N ASP A 83 -8.25 -5.57 -10.44
CA ASP A 83 -8.80 -6.18 -11.64
C ASP A 83 -9.30 -5.07 -12.57
N LEU A 84 -8.49 -4.72 -13.57
CA LEU A 84 -8.75 -3.63 -14.51
C LEU A 84 -9.62 -4.13 -15.67
N GLN A 85 -10.81 -3.55 -15.80
CA GLN A 85 -11.76 -3.83 -16.85
C GLN A 85 -11.75 -2.73 -17.91
N PRO A 86 -11.85 -3.06 -19.19
CA PRO A 86 -11.91 -2.08 -20.28
C PRO A 86 -13.26 -1.34 -20.33
N VAL A 87 -13.33 -0.39 -21.22
CA VAL A 87 -14.55 0.39 -21.50
C VAL A 87 -15.75 -0.50 -21.76
N ASN A 88 -16.90 -0.14 -21.18
CA ASN A 88 -18.18 -0.84 -21.32
C ASN A 88 -18.19 -2.31 -20.87
N ALA A 89 -17.20 -2.75 -20.11
CA ALA A 89 -17.16 -4.13 -19.61
C ALA A 89 -18.22 -4.40 -18.52
N ILE A 90 -18.44 -3.42 -17.64
CA ILE A 90 -19.41 -3.52 -16.53
C ILE A 90 -20.54 -2.52 -16.72
N VAL A 91 -20.21 -1.24 -16.88
CA VAL A 91 -21.16 -0.16 -17.09
C VAL A 91 -20.70 0.75 -18.23
N LYS A 92 -21.60 1.59 -18.75
CA LYS A 92 -21.26 2.59 -19.77
C LYS A 92 -20.31 3.66 -19.19
N THR A 93 -19.49 4.26 -20.04
CA THR A 93 -18.49 5.26 -19.64
C THR A 93 -19.08 6.41 -18.82
N SER A 94 -20.27 6.91 -19.18
CA SER A 94 -20.97 7.99 -18.47
C SER A 94 -21.47 7.58 -17.08
N GLU A 95 -21.54 6.28 -16.80
CA GLU A 95 -22.10 5.69 -15.58
C GLU A 95 -21.01 5.24 -14.60
N ILE A 96 -19.73 5.22 -15.00
CA ILE A 96 -18.62 4.73 -14.16
C ILE A 96 -18.62 5.40 -12.78
N GLY A 97 -18.74 6.73 -12.72
CA GLY A 97 -18.73 7.43 -11.45
C GLY A 97 -19.94 7.13 -10.57
N ALA A 98 -21.12 6.86 -11.13
CA ALA A 98 -22.28 6.41 -10.37
C ALA A 98 -22.05 4.97 -9.88
N ALA A 99 -21.52 4.10 -10.72
CA ALA A 99 -21.22 2.72 -10.36
C ALA A 99 -20.20 2.59 -9.22
N VAL A 100 -19.22 3.51 -9.14
CA VAL A 100 -18.31 3.58 -7.97
C VAL A 100 -19.06 4.04 -6.73
N SER A 101 -19.90 5.07 -6.83
CA SER A 101 -20.71 5.56 -5.70
C SER A 101 -21.69 4.52 -5.18
N ASP A 102 -22.25 3.69 -6.06
CA ASP A 102 -23.21 2.64 -5.74
C ASP A 102 -22.53 1.32 -5.31
N GLY A 103 -21.18 1.25 -5.36
CA GLY A 103 -20.41 0.07 -4.98
C GLY A 103 -20.48 -1.08 -5.99
N ILE A 104 -20.89 -0.83 -7.25
CA ILE A 104 -20.88 -1.84 -8.33
C ILE A 104 -19.46 -2.16 -8.76
N VAL A 105 -18.60 -1.15 -8.78
CA VAL A 105 -17.14 -1.24 -8.95
C VAL A 105 -16.46 -0.48 -7.82
N ASP A 106 -15.28 -0.92 -7.43
CA ASP A 106 -14.54 -0.30 -6.33
C ASP A 106 -13.81 0.97 -6.77
N MET A 107 -13.41 1.01 -8.04
CA MET A 107 -12.60 2.10 -8.62
C MET A 107 -13.02 2.41 -10.05
N GLY A 108 -12.76 3.63 -10.50
CA GLY A 108 -12.97 4.05 -11.88
C GLY A 108 -11.80 4.86 -12.41
N HIS A 109 -11.39 4.60 -13.64
CA HIS A 109 -10.41 5.39 -14.37
C HIS A 109 -11.08 6.06 -15.57
N TRP A 110 -11.51 7.33 -15.37
CA TRP A 110 -12.24 8.10 -16.37
C TRP A 110 -11.96 9.59 -16.22
N VAL A 111 -12.50 10.41 -17.14
CA VAL A 111 -12.39 11.88 -17.10
C VAL A 111 -13.66 12.48 -16.52
N THR A 112 -13.52 13.42 -15.59
CA THR A 112 -14.66 14.13 -14.95
C THR A 112 -15.51 14.93 -15.96
N ALA A 113 -15.00 15.21 -17.15
CA ALA A 113 -15.75 15.84 -18.23
C ALA A 113 -17.03 15.06 -18.63
N TYR A 114 -17.06 13.74 -18.45
CA TYR A 114 -18.25 12.93 -18.69
C TYR A 114 -19.43 13.26 -17.74
N TRP A 115 -19.16 14.00 -16.69
CA TRP A 115 -20.19 14.48 -15.76
C TRP A 115 -20.77 15.84 -16.14
N TYR A 116 -20.41 16.42 -17.28
CA TYR A 116 -20.91 17.73 -17.72
C TYR A 116 -22.43 17.83 -17.58
N GLY A 117 -23.17 16.81 -17.96
CA GLY A 117 -24.63 16.76 -17.84
C GLY A 117 -25.17 16.78 -16.39
N LYS A 118 -24.35 16.42 -15.42
CA LYS A 118 -24.70 16.46 -13.99
C LYS A 118 -24.20 17.74 -13.32
N ASN A 119 -22.97 18.14 -13.67
CA ASN A 119 -22.32 19.33 -13.13
C ASN A 119 -21.35 19.90 -14.15
N ALA A 120 -21.68 21.10 -14.71
CA ALA A 120 -20.85 21.78 -15.70
C ALA A 120 -19.42 22.07 -15.18
N ALA A 121 -19.24 22.31 -13.87
CA ALA A 121 -17.94 22.56 -13.28
C ALA A 121 -16.99 21.35 -13.41
N ALA A 122 -17.52 20.13 -13.44
CA ALA A 122 -16.70 18.92 -13.61
C ALA A 122 -15.92 18.90 -14.94
N SER A 123 -16.52 19.47 -16.00
CA SER A 123 -15.85 19.64 -17.29
C SER A 123 -14.72 20.65 -17.25
N LEU A 124 -14.87 21.72 -16.48
CA LEU A 124 -13.85 22.77 -16.37
C LEU A 124 -12.58 22.25 -15.66
N PHE A 125 -12.74 21.39 -14.66
CA PHE A 125 -11.60 20.82 -13.92
C PHE A 125 -11.00 19.59 -14.61
N GLY A 126 -11.77 18.85 -15.39
CA GLY A 126 -11.28 17.63 -16.06
C GLY A 126 -10.63 17.87 -17.41
N THR A 127 -11.15 18.80 -18.19
CA THR A 127 -10.70 19.13 -19.57
C THR A 127 -10.94 20.60 -19.91
N GLY A 128 -10.85 21.47 -18.91
CA GLY A 128 -11.14 22.87 -19.04
C GLY A 128 -10.15 23.60 -19.93
N PRO A 129 -10.51 24.83 -20.33
CA PRO A 129 -9.61 25.67 -21.09
C PRO A 129 -8.39 26.00 -20.23
N SER A 130 -7.21 25.70 -20.77
CA SER A 130 -5.94 25.95 -20.06
C SER A 130 -5.54 27.44 -20.07
N TYR A 131 -6.31 28.29 -20.74
CA TYR A 131 -6.05 29.74 -20.90
C TYR A 131 -4.63 30.06 -21.38
N GLY A 132 -4.06 29.22 -22.24
CA GLY A 132 -2.69 29.33 -22.77
C GLY A 132 -1.61 28.72 -21.88
N MET A 133 -1.97 28.15 -20.75
CA MET A 133 -1.03 27.40 -19.90
C MET A 133 -0.69 26.05 -20.52
N SER A 134 0.56 25.62 -20.36
CA SER A 134 0.99 24.24 -20.64
C SER A 134 0.39 23.28 -19.62
N SER A 135 0.39 21.98 -19.93
CA SER A 135 -0.07 20.94 -18.99
C SER A 135 0.72 20.93 -17.67
N GLN A 136 2.00 21.29 -17.72
CA GLN A 136 2.86 21.38 -16.52
C GLN A 136 2.46 22.57 -15.63
N GLU A 137 2.13 23.71 -16.23
CA GLU A 137 1.65 24.89 -15.49
C GLU A 137 0.28 24.65 -14.88
N VAL A 138 -0.63 23.97 -15.60
CA VAL A 138 -1.95 23.58 -15.05
C VAL A 138 -1.78 22.59 -13.87
N MET A 139 -0.86 21.60 -13.97
CA MET A 139 -0.57 20.70 -12.88
C MET A 139 0.00 21.43 -11.66
N GLY A 140 0.96 22.34 -11.86
CA GLY A 140 1.49 23.17 -10.78
C GLY A 140 0.41 24.01 -10.10
N TRP A 141 -0.53 24.55 -10.86
CA TRP A 141 -1.66 25.31 -10.30
C TRP A 141 -2.63 24.46 -9.50
N MET A 142 -2.77 23.16 -9.83
CA MET A 142 -3.63 22.23 -9.06
C MET A 142 -2.98 21.76 -7.75
N GLU A 143 -1.64 21.76 -7.67
CA GLU A 143 -0.90 21.31 -6.48
C GLU A 143 -0.72 22.41 -5.42
N TYR A 144 -0.77 23.69 -5.82
CA TYR A 144 -0.53 24.85 -4.95
C TYR A 144 -1.75 25.77 -4.87
#